data_b1048d1c4f05b6178186f99b2ceeba97
#
_entry.id   b1048d1c4f05b6178186f99b2ceeba97
#
_cell.length_a   1.000
_cell.length_b   1.000
_cell.length_c   1.000
_cell.angle_alpha   90.00
_cell.angle_beta   90.00
_cell.angle_gamma   90.00
#
_symmetry.space_group_name_H-M   'P 1'
#
loop_
_entity.id
_entity.type
_entity.pdbx_description
1 polymer ?
#
loop_
_entity_poly.entity_id
_entity_poly.type
_entity_poly.pdbx_seq_one_letter_code
_entity_poly.pdbx_strand_id
1 'polypeptide(L)'
;MMAGLKREMGEISRSSEFFSISELEMQTGQPVANFASVALKELVDNGIDSAESQDLPEIYLDVTINENVVRISVQDNGPGLKSKTIDRITDFDVRVTDKLNYRSPSRGQQGNALKTILGMPYALGSKEPVVITARGVRHTIYAHPDSLGEVIPDHIKEKVANTKGTTVALTLPRNPAVLSFDARQCARAYALSNPHVLVKIRCFDKGYQS
;
A
#
# COMPACT_ATOMS: atom_id res chain seq x y z
N MET A 1 -30.47 26.62 39.69
CA MET A 1 -29.63 26.80 38.48
C MET A 1 -29.06 25.42 38.08
N MET A 2 -29.64 24.84 37.02
CA MET A 2 -29.12 23.55 36.49
C MET A 2 -27.93 23.87 35.56
N ALA A 3 -26.76 23.35 35.92
CA ALA A 3 -25.57 23.43 35.05
C ALA A 3 -25.79 22.52 33.83
N GLY A 4 -25.87 23.13 32.66
CA GLY A 4 -25.99 22.41 31.41
C GLY A 4 -24.74 21.58 31.14
N LEU A 5 -24.90 20.26 30.99
CA LEU A 5 -23.90 19.36 30.48
C LEU A 5 -23.52 19.80 29.05
N LYS A 6 -22.35 20.41 28.89
CA LYS A 6 -21.71 20.57 27.58
C LYS A 6 -21.31 19.17 27.08
N ARG A 7 -21.96 18.70 26.04
CA ARG A 7 -21.46 17.56 25.28
C ARG A 7 -20.25 18.07 24.47
N GLU A 8 -19.07 17.71 24.91
CA GLU A 8 -17.89 17.78 24.05
C GLU A 8 -17.99 16.60 23.05
N MET A 9 -18.09 16.93 21.78
CA MET A 9 -17.93 15.93 20.73
C MET A 9 -16.45 15.57 20.69
N GLY A 10 -16.09 14.39 21.22
CA GLY A 10 -14.76 13.84 21.05
C GLY A 10 -14.55 13.55 19.56
N GLU A 11 -13.57 14.17 18.94
CA GLU A 11 -13.04 13.74 17.65
C GLU A 11 -12.34 12.40 17.89
N ILE A 12 -12.95 11.31 17.42
CA ILE A 12 -12.29 10.01 17.39
C ILE A 12 -11.41 10.01 16.16
N SER A 13 -10.10 10.03 16.35
CA SER A 13 -9.13 9.86 15.26
C SER A 13 -9.40 8.51 14.57
N ARG A 14 -9.54 8.54 13.25
CA ARG A 14 -9.74 7.34 12.44
C ARG A 14 -8.43 6.62 12.10
N SER A 15 -7.30 7.10 12.62
CA SER A 15 -6.00 6.48 12.41
C SER A 15 -5.98 5.03 12.88
N SER A 16 -6.65 4.71 14.00
CA SER A 16 -6.78 3.34 14.51
C SER A 16 -7.34 2.33 13.50
N GLU A 17 -8.19 2.79 12.56
CA GLU A 17 -8.79 1.93 11.52
C GLU A 17 -7.75 1.32 10.57
N PHE A 18 -6.53 1.85 10.49
CA PHE A 18 -5.51 1.42 9.54
C PHE A 18 -4.30 0.72 10.19
N PHE A 19 -4.21 0.70 11.51
CA PHE A 19 -3.00 0.25 12.21
C PHE A 19 -3.22 -0.94 13.15
N SER A 20 -4.40 -1.58 13.10
CA SER A 20 -4.66 -2.84 13.81
C SER A 20 -4.99 -3.97 12.84
N ILE A 21 -4.61 -5.20 13.18
CA ILE A 21 -4.87 -6.38 12.34
C ILE A 21 -6.38 -6.56 12.14
N SER A 22 -7.19 -6.45 13.19
CA SER A 22 -8.64 -6.65 13.12
C SER A 22 -9.32 -5.66 12.16
N GLU A 23 -8.91 -4.39 12.21
CA GLU A 23 -9.46 -3.36 11.31
C GLU A 23 -9.02 -3.59 9.87
N LEU A 24 -7.75 -3.98 9.66
CA LEU A 24 -7.23 -4.29 8.32
C LEU A 24 -7.92 -5.53 7.74
N GLU A 25 -8.23 -6.55 8.55
CA GLU A 25 -9.01 -7.72 8.11
C GLU A 25 -10.42 -7.31 7.71
N MET A 26 -11.09 -6.43 8.47
CA MET A 26 -12.40 -5.90 8.10
C MET A 26 -12.36 -5.09 6.80
N GLN A 27 -11.35 -4.23 6.62
CA GLN A 27 -11.25 -3.39 5.42
C GLN A 27 -10.89 -4.17 4.16
N THR A 28 -10.05 -5.19 4.29
CA THR A 28 -9.59 -6.01 3.15
C THR A 28 -10.53 -7.18 2.86
N GLY A 29 -11.34 -7.58 3.85
CA GLY A 29 -12.12 -8.82 3.79
C GLY A 29 -11.24 -10.07 3.75
N GLN A 30 -9.96 -9.96 4.16
CA GLN A 30 -8.98 -11.03 4.10
C GLN A 30 -8.29 -11.23 5.45
N PRO A 31 -8.02 -12.48 5.85
CA PRO A 31 -7.27 -12.75 7.07
C PRO A 31 -5.82 -12.24 6.95
N VAL A 32 -5.20 -11.97 8.07
CA VAL A 32 -3.80 -11.50 8.19
C VAL A 32 -2.80 -12.36 7.40
N ALA A 33 -3.08 -13.67 7.29
CA ALA A 33 -2.29 -14.60 6.49
C ALA A 33 -2.15 -14.21 5.01
N ASN A 34 -3.12 -13.46 4.48
CA ASN A 34 -3.18 -13.04 3.08
C ASN A 34 -2.67 -11.61 2.86
N PHE A 35 -2.19 -10.89 3.87
CA PHE A 35 -1.83 -9.48 3.74
C PHE A 35 -0.75 -9.21 2.69
N ALA A 36 0.25 -10.10 2.53
CA ALA A 36 1.24 -9.96 1.48
C ALA A 36 0.61 -10.07 0.07
N SER A 37 -0.33 -11.00 -0.11
CA SER A 37 -1.07 -11.16 -1.37
C SER A 37 -1.98 -9.96 -1.64
N VAL A 38 -2.65 -9.45 -0.60
CA VAL A 38 -3.50 -8.25 -0.68
C VAL A 38 -2.65 -7.04 -1.06
N ALA A 39 -1.52 -6.82 -0.38
CA ALA A 39 -0.64 -5.71 -0.68
C ALA A 39 -0.12 -5.76 -2.12
N LEU A 40 0.35 -6.92 -2.58
CA LEU A 40 0.81 -7.09 -3.97
C LEU A 40 -0.33 -6.81 -4.96
N LYS A 41 -1.51 -7.41 -4.74
CA LYS A 41 -2.68 -7.21 -5.59
C LYS A 41 -3.05 -5.73 -5.72
N GLU A 42 -3.23 -5.04 -4.60
CA GLU A 42 -3.63 -3.62 -4.60
C GLU A 42 -2.58 -2.71 -5.25
N LEU A 43 -1.29 -3.00 -5.05
CA LEU A 43 -0.21 -2.25 -5.70
C LEU A 43 -0.20 -2.48 -7.21
N VAL A 44 -0.41 -3.72 -7.67
CA VAL A 44 -0.48 -4.04 -9.09
C VAL A 44 -1.70 -3.41 -9.74
N ASP A 45 -2.87 -3.48 -9.09
CA ASP A 45 -4.10 -2.84 -9.59
C ASP A 45 -3.91 -1.33 -9.75
N ASN A 46 -3.35 -0.65 -8.73
CA ASN A 46 -3.06 0.77 -8.81
C ASN A 46 -2.02 1.11 -9.88
N GLY A 47 -0.99 0.27 -10.01
CA GLY A 47 0.05 0.42 -11.04
C GLY A 47 -0.51 0.31 -12.45
N ILE A 48 -1.33 -0.71 -12.72
CA ILE A 48 -1.99 -0.89 -14.02
C ILE A 48 -2.89 0.30 -14.34
N ASP A 49 -3.75 0.72 -13.41
CA ASP A 49 -4.61 1.90 -13.58
C ASP A 49 -3.80 3.17 -13.91
N SER A 50 -2.63 3.34 -13.28
CA SER A 50 -1.71 4.45 -13.56
C SER A 50 -1.08 4.32 -14.96
N ALA A 51 -0.70 3.12 -15.35
CA ALA A 51 -0.01 2.84 -16.59
C ALA A 51 -0.93 2.86 -17.83
N GLU A 52 -2.24 2.71 -17.67
CA GLU A 52 -3.23 2.70 -18.79
C GLU A 52 -3.17 3.92 -19.70
N SER A 53 -2.63 5.05 -19.22
CA SER A 53 -2.43 6.25 -20.03
C SER A 53 -1.22 6.19 -20.97
N GLN A 54 -0.42 5.12 -20.91
CA GLN A 54 0.78 4.95 -21.73
C GLN A 54 0.47 4.10 -22.98
N ASP A 55 1.19 4.34 -24.07
CA ASP A 55 1.09 3.52 -25.30
C ASP A 55 1.47 2.05 -25.04
N LEU A 56 2.44 1.82 -24.16
CA LEU A 56 2.86 0.51 -23.70
C LEU A 56 2.84 0.51 -22.16
N PRO A 57 1.72 0.11 -21.55
CA PRO A 57 1.64 -0.01 -20.09
C PRO A 57 2.62 -1.07 -19.56
N GLU A 58 3.42 -0.70 -18.59
CA GLU A 58 4.40 -1.61 -17.98
C GLU A 58 4.30 -1.59 -16.46
N ILE A 59 4.35 -2.79 -15.86
CA ILE A 59 4.44 -3.01 -14.42
C ILE A 59 5.66 -3.89 -14.13
N TYR A 60 6.48 -3.45 -13.19
CA TYR A 60 7.61 -4.21 -12.71
C TYR A 60 7.41 -4.58 -11.23
N LEU A 61 7.41 -5.88 -10.95
CA LEU A 61 7.31 -6.43 -9.61
C LEU A 61 8.69 -6.91 -9.15
N ASP A 62 9.11 -6.49 -7.97
CA ASP A 62 10.30 -6.99 -7.29
C ASP A 62 9.90 -7.54 -5.93
N VAL A 63 10.00 -8.84 -5.76
CA VAL A 63 9.57 -9.54 -4.55
C VAL A 63 10.72 -10.36 -4.01
N THR A 64 11.04 -10.15 -2.74
CA THR A 64 12.03 -10.95 -2.02
C THR A 64 11.38 -11.57 -0.80
N ILE A 65 11.46 -12.90 -0.71
CA ILE A 65 10.95 -13.69 0.41
C ILE A 65 12.15 -14.33 1.09
N ASN A 66 12.27 -14.16 2.39
CA ASN A 66 13.25 -14.89 3.22
C ASN A 66 12.56 -15.41 4.50
N GLU A 67 13.31 -15.96 5.42
CA GLU A 67 12.78 -16.56 6.65
C GLU A 67 12.01 -15.55 7.53
N ASN A 68 12.39 -14.26 7.49
CA ASN A 68 11.90 -13.25 8.42
C ASN A 68 10.94 -12.25 7.79
N VAL A 69 11.08 -11.97 6.49
CA VAL A 69 10.34 -10.89 5.84
C VAL A 69 9.94 -11.22 4.41
N VAL A 70 8.86 -10.56 3.97
CA VAL A 70 8.45 -10.44 2.58
C VAL A 70 8.61 -8.98 2.17
N ARG A 71 9.53 -8.71 1.23
CA ARG A 71 9.68 -7.38 0.62
C ARG A 71 8.95 -7.36 -0.70
N ILE A 72 8.12 -6.36 -0.90
CA ILE A 72 7.34 -6.15 -2.12
C ILE A 72 7.66 -4.76 -2.64
N SER A 73 7.99 -4.66 -3.92
CA SER A 73 8.10 -3.39 -4.64
C SER A 73 7.37 -3.52 -5.96
N VAL A 74 6.51 -2.56 -6.25
CA VAL A 74 5.79 -2.48 -7.53
C VAL A 74 6.07 -1.12 -8.14
N GLN A 75 6.48 -1.11 -9.40
CA GLN A 75 6.72 0.08 -10.20
C GLN A 75 5.84 0.06 -11.44
N ASP A 76 5.17 1.16 -11.70
CA ASP A 76 4.47 1.42 -12.96
C ASP A 76 5.27 2.39 -13.85
N ASN A 77 4.88 2.52 -15.12
CA ASN A 77 5.42 3.51 -16.05
C ASN A 77 4.46 4.66 -16.34
N GLY A 78 3.44 4.86 -15.52
CA GLY A 78 2.45 5.92 -15.64
C GLY A 78 3.00 7.33 -15.41
N PRO A 79 2.14 8.33 -15.21
CA PRO A 79 2.55 9.74 -15.04
C PRO A 79 3.20 10.03 -13.69
N GLY A 80 3.19 9.07 -12.76
CA GLY A 80 3.68 9.19 -11.40
C GLY A 80 2.74 9.97 -10.47
N LEU A 81 2.63 9.52 -9.22
CA LEU A 81 1.83 10.18 -8.19
C LEU A 81 2.37 11.58 -7.87
N LYS A 82 1.46 12.54 -7.71
CA LYS A 82 1.81 13.90 -7.25
C LYS A 82 2.08 13.87 -5.75
N SER A 83 3.10 14.62 -5.27
CA SER A 83 3.40 14.72 -3.84
C SER A 83 2.18 15.12 -3.01
N LYS A 84 1.36 16.06 -3.49
CA LYS A 84 0.10 16.44 -2.82
C LYS A 84 -0.88 15.27 -2.65
N THR A 85 -0.92 14.33 -3.60
CA THR A 85 -1.75 13.12 -3.48
C THR A 85 -1.18 12.21 -2.41
N ILE A 86 0.15 12.05 -2.36
CA ILE A 86 0.82 11.25 -1.32
C ILE A 86 0.60 11.88 0.06
N ASP A 87 0.73 13.22 0.20
CA ASP A 87 0.44 13.93 1.45
C ASP A 87 -0.97 13.67 1.96
N ARG A 88 -1.95 13.65 1.06
CA ARG A 88 -3.34 13.33 1.42
C ARG A 88 -3.54 11.85 1.80
N ILE A 89 -2.79 10.94 1.21
CA ILE A 89 -2.85 9.51 1.56
C ILE A 89 -2.27 9.28 2.95
N THR A 90 -1.26 10.05 3.37
CA THR A 90 -0.69 9.98 4.72
C THR A 90 -1.54 10.69 5.78
N ASP A 91 -2.53 11.45 5.38
CA ASP A 91 -3.54 12.02 6.28
C ASP A 91 -4.67 10.99 6.48
N PHE A 92 -4.63 10.25 7.59
CA PHE A 92 -5.57 9.17 7.88
C PHE A 92 -6.97 9.67 8.26
N ASP A 93 -7.14 10.94 8.59
CA ASP A 93 -8.45 11.53 8.91
C ASP A 93 -9.26 11.88 7.65
N VAL A 94 -8.60 11.96 6.48
CA VAL A 94 -9.26 12.34 5.21
C VAL A 94 -9.40 11.13 4.29
N ARG A 95 -10.59 10.92 3.72
CA ARG A 95 -10.80 10.00 2.60
C ARG A 95 -10.27 10.61 1.32
N VAL A 96 -9.27 9.98 0.70
CA VAL A 96 -8.67 10.45 -0.55
C VAL A 96 -8.97 9.48 -1.67
N THR A 97 -9.62 9.98 -2.73
CA THR A 97 -9.71 9.28 -4.01
C THR A 97 -9.63 10.30 -5.14
N ASP A 98 -8.68 10.11 -6.03
CA ASP A 98 -8.62 10.86 -7.30
C ASP A 98 -9.60 10.27 -8.34
N LYS A 99 -10.28 9.15 -8.00
CA LYS A 99 -11.17 8.39 -8.88
C LYS A 99 -12.65 8.73 -8.67
N LEU A 100 -13.01 9.85 -7.99
CA LEU A 100 -14.42 10.24 -7.75
C LEU A 100 -15.25 10.32 -9.03
N ASN A 101 -14.62 10.60 -10.18
CA ASN A 101 -15.28 10.77 -11.48
C ASN A 101 -14.96 9.65 -12.48
N TYR A 102 -14.12 8.65 -12.14
CA TYR A 102 -13.78 7.55 -13.01
C TYR A 102 -14.00 6.21 -12.33
N ARG A 103 -14.97 5.47 -12.82
CA ARG A 103 -15.19 4.07 -12.46
C ARG A 103 -14.46 3.19 -13.46
N SER A 104 -13.36 2.58 -13.08
CA SER A 104 -12.85 1.43 -13.82
C SER A 104 -13.89 0.30 -13.74
N PRO A 105 -14.35 -0.27 -14.85
CA PRO A 105 -15.34 -1.35 -14.84
C PRO A 105 -14.87 -2.62 -14.12
N SER A 106 -13.56 -2.77 -13.94
CA SER A 106 -12.92 -3.99 -13.44
C SER A 106 -12.36 -3.88 -12.01
N ARG A 107 -12.27 -2.68 -11.42
CA ARG A 107 -11.57 -2.46 -10.15
C ARG A 107 -12.35 -1.52 -9.25
N GLY A 108 -12.62 -2.00 -8.03
CA GLY A 108 -13.47 -1.34 -7.05
C GLY A 108 -13.04 0.08 -6.69
N GLN A 109 -14.03 0.89 -6.31
CA GLN A 109 -13.90 2.31 -5.96
C GLN A 109 -13.51 2.49 -4.48
N GLN A 110 -12.37 1.92 -4.04
CA GLN A 110 -11.92 2.10 -2.66
C GLN A 110 -10.69 3.01 -2.61
N GLY A 111 -10.90 4.30 -2.40
CA GLY A 111 -9.85 5.30 -2.19
C GLY A 111 -8.96 5.08 -0.95
N ASN A 112 -9.17 3.99 -0.21
CA ASN A 112 -8.43 3.65 1.00
C ASN A 112 -7.37 2.55 0.81
N ALA A 113 -7.30 1.89 -0.36
CA ALA A 113 -6.40 0.76 -0.57
C ALA A 113 -4.94 1.09 -0.24
N LEU A 114 -4.46 2.26 -0.66
CA LEU A 114 -3.09 2.66 -0.37
C LEU A 114 -2.87 3.00 1.12
N LYS A 115 -3.88 3.56 1.81
CA LYS A 115 -3.84 3.77 3.27
C LYS A 115 -3.73 2.44 4.01
N THR A 116 -4.52 1.45 3.60
CA THR A 116 -4.48 0.09 4.15
C THR A 116 -3.08 -0.51 4.02
N ILE A 117 -2.44 -0.36 2.84
CA ILE A 117 -1.07 -0.82 2.61
C ILE A 117 -0.07 -0.09 3.51
N LEU A 118 -0.24 1.22 3.74
CA LEU A 118 0.63 2.00 4.63
C LEU A 118 0.57 1.50 6.08
N GLY A 119 -0.60 1.04 6.53
CA GLY A 119 -0.80 0.52 7.89
C GLY A 119 -0.31 -0.91 8.11
N MET A 120 -0.25 -1.74 7.06
CA MET A 120 0.07 -3.16 7.18
C MET A 120 1.42 -3.46 7.86
N PRO A 121 2.55 -2.80 7.51
CA PRO A 121 3.83 -3.08 8.18
C PRO A 121 3.74 -2.86 9.69
N TYR A 122 3.19 -1.73 10.12
CA TYR A 122 3.03 -1.41 11.54
C TYR A 122 2.13 -2.40 12.27
N ALA A 123 0.95 -2.70 11.72
CA ALA A 123 0.00 -3.64 12.31
C ALA A 123 0.61 -5.04 12.50
N LEU A 124 1.55 -5.43 11.64
CA LEU A 124 2.30 -6.68 11.74
C LEU A 124 3.56 -6.57 12.61
N GLY A 125 3.81 -5.44 13.27
CA GLY A 125 4.97 -5.21 14.13
C GLY A 125 6.27 -4.88 13.41
N SER A 126 6.22 -4.52 12.13
CA SER A 126 7.39 -4.01 11.40
C SER A 126 7.68 -2.57 11.77
N LYS A 127 8.97 -2.24 11.87
CA LYS A 127 9.46 -0.86 11.98
C LYS A 127 9.94 -0.30 10.64
N GLU A 128 9.87 -1.10 9.58
CA GLU A 128 10.30 -0.68 8.25
C GLU A 128 9.28 0.28 7.63
N PRO A 129 9.73 1.32 6.94
CA PRO A 129 8.83 2.27 6.31
C PRO A 129 8.18 1.70 5.06
N VAL A 130 7.06 2.32 4.66
CA VAL A 130 6.61 2.26 3.28
C VAL A 130 7.27 3.39 2.50
N VAL A 131 7.84 3.06 1.34
CA VAL A 131 8.54 4.02 0.49
C VAL A 131 7.78 4.21 -0.81
N ILE A 132 7.43 5.46 -1.13
CA ILE A 132 6.82 5.82 -2.41
C ILE A 132 7.78 6.75 -3.15
N THR A 133 8.20 6.37 -4.36
CA THR A 133 9.05 7.21 -5.20
C THR A 133 8.32 7.58 -6.48
N ALA A 134 8.14 8.86 -6.72
CA ALA A 134 7.49 9.37 -7.92
C ALA A 134 7.97 10.80 -8.23
N ARG A 135 8.07 11.15 -9.50
CA ARG A 135 8.35 12.53 -9.96
C ARG A 135 9.59 13.16 -9.31
N GLY A 136 10.65 12.37 -9.10
CA GLY A 136 11.90 12.85 -8.50
C GLY A 136 11.83 13.13 -7.01
N VAL A 137 10.82 12.62 -6.31
CA VAL A 137 10.70 12.68 -4.85
C VAL A 137 10.52 11.28 -4.28
N ARG A 138 11.30 10.96 -3.25
CA ARG A 138 11.11 9.79 -2.40
C ARG A 138 10.38 10.23 -1.14
N HIS A 139 9.29 9.55 -0.86
CA HIS A 139 8.48 9.68 0.33
C HIS A 139 8.69 8.45 1.20
N THR A 140 9.29 8.63 2.38
CA THR A 140 9.51 7.56 3.36
C THR A 140 8.52 7.77 4.49
N ILE A 141 7.65 6.79 4.71
CA ILE A 141 6.50 6.89 5.59
C ILE A 141 6.62 5.83 6.67
N TYR A 142 6.77 6.27 7.91
CA TYR A 142 6.77 5.43 9.11
C TYR A 142 5.44 5.57 9.83
N ALA A 143 5.00 4.51 10.51
CA ALA A 143 3.93 4.60 11.49
C ALA A 143 4.51 4.33 12.87
N HIS A 144 4.20 5.17 13.85
CA HIS A 144 4.66 5.01 15.23
C HIS A 144 3.61 5.55 16.20
N PRO A 145 3.56 5.05 17.45
CA PRO A 145 2.65 5.58 18.45
C PRO A 145 3.16 6.94 18.96
N ASP A 146 2.25 7.86 19.17
CA ASP A 146 2.51 9.11 19.89
C ASP A 146 2.54 8.90 21.42
N SER A 147 2.62 10.00 22.18
CA SER A 147 2.64 9.97 23.64
C SER A 147 1.33 9.46 24.29
N LEU A 148 0.23 9.45 23.56
CA LEU A 148 -1.09 8.97 23.98
C LEU A 148 -1.35 7.53 23.50
N GLY A 149 -0.43 6.96 22.69
CA GLY A 149 -0.56 5.64 22.10
C GLY A 149 -1.37 5.64 20.78
N GLU A 150 -1.74 6.81 20.25
CA GLU A 150 -2.32 6.93 18.92
C GLU A 150 -1.25 6.77 17.86
N VAL A 151 -1.55 6.02 16.80
CA VAL A 151 -0.58 5.79 15.72
C VAL A 151 -0.64 6.94 14.73
N ILE A 152 0.50 7.60 14.58
CA ILE A 152 0.67 8.70 13.64
C ILE A 152 1.70 8.36 12.56
N PRO A 153 1.53 8.85 11.32
CA PRO A 153 2.52 8.72 10.27
C PRO A 153 3.60 9.80 10.42
N ASP A 154 4.85 9.40 10.33
CA ASP A 154 5.98 10.31 10.10
C ASP A 154 6.37 10.23 8.63
N HIS A 155 6.41 11.38 7.94
CA HIS A 155 6.55 11.46 6.50
C HIS A 155 7.75 12.33 6.10
N ILE A 156 8.81 11.67 5.67
CA ILE A 156 10.06 12.29 5.22
C ILE A 156 10.07 12.36 3.69
N LYS A 157 10.49 13.49 3.14
CA LYS A 157 10.61 13.74 1.70
C LYS A 157 12.03 14.04 1.31
N GLU A 158 12.52 13.36 0.29
CA GLU A 158 13.86 13.56 -0.27
C GLU A 158 13.78 13.72 -1.78
N LYS A 159 14.57 14.66 -2.32
CA LYS A 159 14.75 14.76 -3.78
C LYS A 159 15.65 13.63 -4.26
N VAL A 160 15.22 12.93 -5.28
CA VAL A 160 15.96 11.85 -5.93
C VAL A 160 15.97 12.06 -7.45
N ALA A 161 16.74 11.25 -8.16
CA ALA A 161 16.67 11.25 -9.63
C ALA A 161 15.23 10.99 -10.09
N ASN A 162 14.79 11.73 -11.12
CA ASN A 162 13.44 11.56 -11.65
C ASN A 162 13.32 10.19 -12.31
N THR A 163 12.39 9.39 -11.83
CA THR A 163 12.03 8.09 -12.39
C THR A 163 10.67 8.18 -13.06
N LYS A 164 10.47 7.40 -14.13
CA LYS A 164 9.17 7.29 -14.79
C LYS A 164 8.21 6.52 -13.86
N GLY A 165 6.97 6.99 -13.77
CA GLY A 165 5.92 6.33 -13.01
C GLY A 165 6.01 6.51 -11.49
N THR A 166 5.41 5.55 -10.79
CA THR A 166 5.46 5.44 -9.33
C THR A 166 6.06 4.11 -8.93
N THR A 167 6.93 4.13 -7.93
CA THR A 167 7.38 2.92 -7.25
C THR A 167 6.85 2.95 -5.82
N VAL A 168 6.19 1.88 -5.39
CA VAL A 168 5.79 1.67 -3.99
C VAL A 168 6.48 0.43 -3.46
N ALA A 169 7.17 0.55 -2.33
CA ALA A 169 7.90 -0.53 -1.70
C ALA A 169 7.54 -0.64 -0.21
N LEU A 170 7.36 -1.86 0.27
CA LEU A 170 7.10 -2.16 1.67
C LEU A 170 7.73 -3.48 2.08
N THR A 171 7.92 -3.63 3.40
CA THR A 171 8.45 -4.86 4.02
C THR A 171 7.47 -5.34 5.08
N LEU A 172 6.97 -6.56 4.93
CA LEU A 172 6.10 -7.21 5.90
C LEU A 172 6.88 -8.29 6.65
N PRO A 173 6.71 -8.43 7.97
CA PRO A 173 7.24 -9.57 8.70
C PRO A 173 6.64 -10.87 8.14
N ARG A 174 7.47 -11.89 7.98
CA ARG A 174 7.01 -13.22 7.61
C ARG A 174 6.49 -13.93 8.86
N ASN A 175 5.19 -13.92 9.04
CA ASN A 175 4.53 -14.75 10.03
C ASN A 175 4.35 -16.17 9.42
N PRO A 176 4.51 -17.28 10.18
CA PRO A 176 4.17 -18.63 9.71
C PRO A 176 2.78 -18.75 9.09
N ALA A 177 1.83 -17.88 9.46
CA ALA A 177 0.52 -17.79 8.85
C ALA A 177 0.53 -17.24 7.40
N VAL A 178 1.62 -16.59 6.93
CA VAL A 178 1.74 -15.98 5.58
C VAL A 178 2.42 -16.93 4.58
N LEU A 179 2.31 -18.25 4.77
CA LEU A 179 3.05 -19.25 4.01
C LEU A 179 2.55 -19.50 2.57
N SER A 180 1.40 -18.94 2.16
CA SER A 180 0.80 -19.22 0.84
C SER A 180 1.00 -18.12 -0.20
N PHE A 181 1.96 -17.22 -0.01
CA PHE A 181 2.21 -16.10 -0.93
C PHE A 181 3.03 -16.56 -2.14
N ASP A 182 2.40 -16.62 -3.32
CA ASP A 182 3.07 -16.89 -4.59
C ASP A 182 2.99 -15.68 -5.53
N ALA A 183 4.06 -14.88 -5.50
CA ALA A 183 4.18 -13.68 -6.33
C ALA A 183 4.24 -13.99 -7.83
N ARG A 184 4.80 -15.16 -8.22
CA ARG A 184 4.89 -15.55 -9.62
C ARG A 184 3.53 -15.95 -10.18
N GLN A 185 2.71 -16.67 -9.38
CA GLN A 185 1.35 -17.00 -9.74
C GLN A 185 0.50 -15.73 -9.89
N CYS A 186 0.65 -14.78 -8.97
CA CYS A 186 -0.01 -13.49 -9.06
C CYS A 186 0.37 -12.76 -10.35
N ALA A 187 1.65 -12.62 -10.66
CA ALA A 187 2.11 -11.96 -11.89
C ALA A 187 1.57 -12.63 -13.17
N ARG A 188 1.54 -13.98 -13.20
CA ARG A 188 0.96 -14.73 -14.33
C ARG A 188 -0.52 -14.47 -14.50
N ALA A 189 -1.29 -14.44 -13.39
CA ALA A 189 -2.72 -14.14 -13.43
C ALA A 189 -2.98 -12.74 -14.01
N TYR A 190 -2.19 -11.75 -13.58
CA TYR A 190 -2.29 -10.37 -14.12
C TYR A 190 -1.91 -10.28 -15.58
N ALA A 191 -0.84 -10.96 -16.02
CA ALA A 191 -0.44 -10.98 -17.43
C ALA A 191 -1.52 -11.61 -18.33
N LEU A 192 -2.20 -12.65 -17.84
CA LEU A 192 -3.29 -13.30 -18.58
C LEU A 192 -4.56 -12.44 -18.63
N SER A 193 -4.90 -11.76 -17.54
CA SER A 193 -6.12 -10.94 -17.47
C SER A 193 -5.96 -9.52 -18.05
N ASN A 194 -4.71 -9.07 -18.27
CA ASN A 194 -4.40 -7.76 -18.86
C ASN A 194 -3.38 -7.90 -20.00
N PRO A 195 -3.77 -8.49 -21.15
CA PRO A 195 -2.83 -8.81 -22.23
C PRO A 195 -2.19 -7.58 -22.89
N HIS A 196 -2.73 -6.38 -22.64
CA HIS A 196 -2.20 -5.11 -23.12
C HIS A 196 -1.11 -4.52 -22.20
N VAL A 197 -0.88 -5.14 -21.01
CA VAL A 197 0.08 -4.68 -20.01
C VAL A 197 1.30 -5.59 -20.00
N LEU A 198 2.50 -5.04 -20.10
CA LEU A 198 3.73 -5.78 -19.90
C LEU A 198 4.04 -5.95 -18.41
N VAL A 199 3.79 -7.15 -17.89
CA VAL A 199 4.09 -7.50 -16.50
C VAL A 199 5.46 -8.18 -16.42
N LYS A 200 6.41 -7.54 -15.73
CA LYS A 200 7.74 -8.06 -15.44
C LYS A 200 7.85 -8.41 -13.97
N ILE A 201 8.47 -9.55 -13.65
CA ILE A 201 8.69 -9.96 -12.26
C ILE A 201 10.12 -10.41 -12.03
N ARG A 202 10.71 -9.91 -10.94
CA ARG A 202 11.89 -10.48 -10.28
C ARG A 202 11.44 -11.01 -8.92
N CYS A 203 11.63 -12.30 -8.71
CA CYS A 203 11.22 -12.93 -7.46
C CYS A 203 12.35 -13.81 -6.93
N PHE A 204 12.84 -13.46 -5.75
CA PHE A 204 13.80 -14.25 -4.97
C PHE A 204 13.07 -14.87 -3.78
N ASP A 205 13.03 -16.19 -3.74
CA ASP A 205 12.52 -16.94 -2.60
C ASP A 205 13.66 -17.80 -2.03
N LYS A 206 14.15 -17.44 -0.84
CA LYS A 206 15.19 -18.19 -0.13
C LYS A 206 14.63 -19.34 0.72
N GLY A 207 13.30 -19.52 0.74
CA GLY A 207 12.62 -20.56 1.52
C GLY A 207 12.38 -21.87 0.78
N TYR A 208 12.66 -21.94 -0.52
CA TYR A 208 12.60 -23.16 -1.34
C TYR A 208 14.01 -23.56 -1.78
N GLN A 209 14.79 -24.08 -0.85
CA GLN A 209 15.84 -25.04 -1.18
C GLN A 209 15.23 -26.42 -0.95
N SER A 210 14.66 -27.00 -2.00
CA SER A 210 14.37 -28.45 -2.07
C SER A 210 15.62 -29.21 -2.41
#